data_c33f29b69acfcdfc53fe68049bff416b
#
_entry.id   c33f29b69acfcdfc53fe68049bff416b
#
_cell.length_a   1.000
_cell.length_b   1.000
_cell.length_c   1.000
_cell.angle_alpha   90.00
_cell.angle_beta   90.00
_cell.angle_gamma   90.00
#
_symmetry.space_group_name_H-M   'P 1'
#
loop_
_entity.id
_entity.type
_entity.pdbx_description
1 polymer ?
#
loop_
_entity_poly.entity_id
_entity_poly.type
_entity_poly.pdbx_seq_one_letter_code
_entity_poly.pdbx_strand_id
1 'polypeptide(L)'
;KAVGVRGGVHPWVLDATAGLGGDAFVLASLGCRMTLLERVPAVRALLEDGMIQARRFGVAQDAGLVEVLDRMTLVEADSLNYLCEISEEARPDVVYLDPMFPVRTKSAMVKKEMRVFHSLVGQDADADGLLKAALSCARYRVVVKRPRIAPALAGPSPSHVLEGKSNRYDVYTLEKLPDGLNASGAAEKL
;
A
#
# COMPACT_ATOMS: atom_id res chain seq x y z
N LYS A 1 -4.86 -0.95 12.17
CA LYS A 1 -5.61 0.24 12.66
C LYS A 1 -5.64 1.36 11.61
N ALA A 2 -4.48 1.77 11.04
CA ALA A 2 -4.40 2.93 10.13
C ALA A 2 -5.40 2.84 8.97
N VAL A 3 -5.42 1.72 8.25
CA VAL A 3 -6.37 1.49 7.13
C VAL A 3 -7.81 1.22 7.59
N GLY A 4 -8.07 1.17 8.90
CA GLY A 4 -9.41 1.03 9.46
C GLY A 4 -9.91 -0.39 9.66
N VAL A 5 -9.06 -1.41 9.53
CA VAL A 5 -9.41 -2.79 9.89
C VAL A 5 -9.82 -2.85 11.36
N ARG A 6 -11.03 -3.29 11.62
CA ARG A 6 -11.65 -3.52 12.94
C ARG A 6 -12.75 -4.58 12.77
N GLY A 7 -13.34 -5.06 13.85
CA GLY A 7 -14.31 -6.15 13.80
C GLY A 7 -15.31 -6.06 12.64
N GLY A 8 -15.21 -6.96 11.67
CA GLY A 8 -16.08 -7.03 10.50
C GLY A 8 -15.84 -5.96 9.41
N VAL A 9 -14.83 -5.09 9.54
CA VAL A 9 -14.48 -4.07 8.53
C VAL A 9 -13.20 -4.48 7.83
N HIS A 10 -13.29 -4.80 6.54
CA HIS A 10 -12.18 -5.22 5.68
C HIS A 10 -12.21 -4.40 4.39
N PRO A 11 -11.56 -3.21 4.36
CA PRO A 11 -11.61 -2.33 3.21
C PRO A 11 -10.84 -2.87 2.01
N TRP A 12 -11.22 -2.42 0.81
CA TRP A 12 -10.36 -2.49 -0.36
C TRP A 12 -9.28 -1.41 -0.26
N VAL A 13 -8.02 -1.84 -0.23
CA VAL A 13 -6.86 -0.97 -0.12
C VAL A 13 -6.07 -0.99 -1.43
N LEU A 14 -5.85 0.16 -2.02
CA LEU A 14 -4.91 0.36 -3.12
C LEU A 14 -3.56 0.77 -2.52
N ASP A 15 -2.56 -0.09 -2.64
CA ASP A 15 -1.17 0.22 -2.31
C ASP A 15 -0.49 0.81 -3.54
N ALA A 16 -0.32 2.13 -3.54
CA ALA A 16 0.27 2.87 -4.66
C ALA A 16 1.82 2.88 -4.63
N THR A 17 2.43 2.17 -3.70
CA THR A 17 3.89 2.08 -3.52
C THR A 17 4.31 0.67 -3.10
N ALA A 18 3.80 -0.33 -3.83
CA ALA A 18 3.81 -1.72 -3.39
C ALA A 18 5.20 -2.29 -3.08
N GLY A 19 6.22 -1.92 -3.85
CA GLY A 19 7.57 -2.44 -3.67
C GLY A 19 7.58 -3.98 -3.71
N LEU A 20 8.09 -4.61 -2.64
CA LEU A 20 8.08 -6.07 -2.50
C LEU A 20 6.81 -6.62 -1.82
N GLY A 21 5.77 -5.81 -1.63
CA GLY A 21 4.46 -6.24 -1.17
C GLY A 21 4.35 -6.59 0.32
N GLY A 22 5.34 -6.25 1.14
CA GLY A 22 5.36 -6.66 2.55
C GLY A 22 4.18 -6.12 3.36
N ASP A 23 3.88 -4.82 3.26
CA ASP A 23 2.74 -4.22 3.96
C ASP A 23 1.41 -4.71 3.37
N ALA A 24 1.34 -4.86 2.04
CA ALA A 24 0.17 -5.39 1.35
C ALA A 24 -0.17 -6.82 1.80
N PHE A 25 0.84 -7.68 1.95
CA PHE A 25 0.66 -9.04 2.46
C PHE A 25 0.09 -9.04 3.89
N VAL A 26 0.61 -8.18 4.77
CA VAL A 26 0.08 -8.04 6.13
C VAL A 26 -1.38 -7.58 6.11
N LEU A 27 -1.73 -6.61 5.25
CA LEU A 27 -3.10 -6.13 5.15
C LEU A 27 -4.05 -7.20 4.55
N ALA A 28 -3.60 -7.94 3.55
CA ALA A 28 -4.34 -9.07 2.98
C ALA A 28 -4.58 -10.19 4.01
N SER A 29 -3.58 -10.50 4.86
CA SER A 29 -3.74 -11.47 5.95
C SER A 29 -4.74 -11.03 7.02
N LEU A 30 -4.98 -9.71 7.14
CA LEU A 30 -6.02 -9.15 8.00
C LEU A 30 -7.40 -9.05 7.30
N GLY A 31 -7.53 -9.63 6.10
CA GLY A 31 -8.80 -9.70 5.36
C GLY A 31 -9.04 -8.56 4.37
N CYS A 32 -8.11 -7.61 4.20
CA CYS A 32 -8.25 -6.56 3.20
C CYS A 32 -8.12 -7.14 1.78
N ARG A 33 -8.92 -6.63 0.84
CA ARG A 33 -8.63 -6.77 -0.59
C ARG A 33 -7.55 -5.77 -0.95
N MET A 34 -6.52 -6.21 -1.69
CA MET A 34 -5.36 -5.40 -2.03
C MET A 34 -5.21 -5.27 -3.54
N THR A 35 -5.04 -4.04 -4.03
CA THR A 35 -4.51 -3.75 -5.36
C THR A 35 -3.15 -3.12 -5.17
N LEU A 36 -2.11 -3.70 -5.79
CA LEU A 36 -0.72 -3.31 -5.64
C LEU A 36 -0.25 -2.67 -6.94
N LEU A 37 0.20 -1.42 -6.89
CA LEU A 37 0.79 -0.75 -8.04
C LEU A 37 2.31 -0.75 -7.91
N GLU A 38 3.01 -1.23 -8.94
CA GLU A 38 4.46 -1.16 -9.02
C GLU A 38 4.89 -0.81 -10.43
N ARG A 39 5.61 0.32 -10.57
CA ARG A 39 6.06 0.86 -11.86
C ARG A 39 7.43 0.35 -12.29
N VAL A 40 8.27 -0.09 -11.34
CA VAL A 40 9.64 -0.53 -11.63
C VAL A 40 9.61 -2.00 -12.08
N PRO A 41 9.94 -2.32 -13.34
CA PRO A 41 9.73 -3.67 -13.88
C PRO A 41 10.51 -4.75 -13.10
N ALA A 42 11.73 -4.44 -12.65
CA ALA A 42 12.54 -5.39 -11.89
C ALA A 42 11.94 -5.70 -10.50
N VAL A 43 11.37 -4.67 -9.83
CA VAL A 43 10.73 -4.84 -8.53
C VAL A 43 9.41 -5.59 -8.69
N ARG A 44 8.64 -5.24 -9.70
CA ARG A 44 7.39 -5.93 -10.04
C ARG A 44 7.64 -7.42 -10.32
N ALA A 45 8.67 -7.75 -11.12
CA ALA A 45 9.01 -9.13 -11.43
C ALA A 45 9.39 -9.94 -10.17
N LEU A 46 10.13 -9.32 -9.23
CA LEU A 46 10.47 -9.95 -7.94
C LEU A 46 9.22 -10.19 -7.08
N LEU A 47 8.31 -9.21 -7.01
CA LEU A 47 7.06 -9.35 -6.27
C LEU A 47 6.18 -10.46 -6.90
N GLU A 48 6.03 -10.46 -8.22
CA GLU A 48 5.25 -11.45 -8.96
C GLU A 48 5.79 -12.87 -8.74
N ASP A 49 7.11 -13.05 -8.87
CA ASP A 49 7.75 -14.35 -8.58
C ASP A 49 7.53 -14.77 -7.13
N GLY A 50 7.70 -13.85 -6.17
CA GLY A 50 7.42 -14.11 -4.76
C GLY A 50 5.98 -14.58 -4.52
N MET A 51 5.00 -13.95 -5.15
CA MET A 51 3.59 -14.37 -5.06
C MET A 51 3.36 -15.74 -5.70
N ILE A 52 3.99 -16.04 -6.83
CA ILE A 52 3.92 -17.36 -7.50
C ILE A 52 4.51 -18.45 -6.60
N GLN A 53 5.70 -18.23 -6.04
CA GLN A 53 6.34 -19.21 -5.14
C GLN A 53 5.53 -19.43 -3.85
N ALA A 54 5.01 -18.34 -3.26
CA ALA A 54 4.15 -18.42 -2.09
C ALA A 54 2.86 -19.19 -2.39
N ARG A 55 2.25 -18.99 -3.56
CA ARG A 55 1.06 -19.73 -3.98
C ARG A 55 1.36 -21.23 -4.16
N ARG A 56 2.48 -21.58 -4.79
CA ARG A 56 2.90 -22.99 -4.95
C ARG A 56 3.09 -23.66 -3.59
N PHE A 57 3.74 -22.98 -2.66
CA PHE A 57 3.89 -23.46 -1.29
C PHE A 57 2.52 -23.61 -0.60
N GLY A 58 1.67 -22.61 -0.70
CA GLY A 58 0.35 -22.59 -0.08
C GLY A 58 -0.54 -23.74 -0.54
N VAL A 59 -0.58 -24.01 -1.84
CA VAL A 59 -1.35 -25.15 -2.40
C VAL A 59 -0.88 -26.49 -1.82
N ALA A 60 0.43 -26.63 -1.56
CA ALA A 60 1.00 -27.87 -1.05
C ALA A 60 0.91 -28.00 0.49
N GLN A 61 0.94 -26.89 1.24
CA GLN A 61 1.23 -26.90 2.68
C GLN A 61 0.29 -26.03 3.53
N ASP A 62 -0.31 -24.99 2.97
CA ASP A 62 -1.04 -23.95 3.74
C ASP A 62 -2.14 -23.29 2.91
N ALA A 63 -3.36 -23.81 2.99
CA ALA A 63 -4.51 -23.25 2.28
C ALA A 63 -4.82 -21.79 2.70
N GLY A 64 -4.54 -21.42 3.95
CA GLY A 64 -4.74 -20.04 4.43
C GLY A 64 -3.84 -19.04 3.71
N LEU A 65 -2.63 -19.44 3.32
CA LEU A 65 -1.74 -18.61 2.51
C LEU A 65 -2.33 -18.35 1.11
N VAL A 66 -2.96 -19.36 0.51
CA VAL A 66 -3.64 -19.19 -0.79
C VAL A 66 -4.76 -18.15 -0.69
N GLU A 67 -5.58 -18.22 0.35
CA GLU A 67 -6.65 -17.25 0.59
C GLU A 67 -6.13 -15.82 0.76
N VAL A 68 -4.95 -15.64 1.41
CA VAL A 68 -4.32 -14.33 1.52
C VAL A 68 -3.90 -13.82 0.15
N LEU A 69 -3.26 -14.66 -0.66
CA LEU A 69 -2.80 -14.30 -2.01
C LEU A 69 -3.97 -14.03 -2.97
N ASP A 70 -5.12 -14.68 -2.80
CA ASP A 70 -6.33 -14.44 -3.60
C ASP A 70 -6.92 -13.03 -3.36
N ARG A 71 -6.60 -12.40 -2.24
CA ARG A 71 -6.96 -11.01 -1.95
C ARG A 71 -6.00 -9.99 -2.56
N MET A 72 -4.88 -10.42 -3.17
CA MET A 72 -3.83 -9.54 -3.69
C MET A 72 -3.81 -9.55 -5.22
N THR A 73 -3.95 -8.39 -5.83
CA THR A 73 -3.86 -8.19 -7.28
C THR A 73 -2.72 -7.24 -7.58
N LEU A 74 -1.72 -7.69 -8.35
CA LEU A 74 -0.60 -6.86 -8.79
C LEU A 74 -0.91 -6.25 -10.15
N VAL A 75 -0.69 -4.94 -10.27
CA VAL A 75 -0.92 -4.16 -11.50
C VAL A 75 0.37 -3.41 -11.86
N GLU A 76 0.80 -3.54 -13.11
CA GLU A 76 1.88 -2.73 -13.68
C GLU A 76 1.34 -1.35 -14.04
N ALA A 77 1.63 -0.36 -13.20
CA ALA A 77 1.17 1.01 -13.44
C ALA A 77 2.07 2.04 -12.76
N ASP A 78 2.16 3.22 -13.36
CA ASP A 78 2.57 4.41 -12.65
C ASP A 78 1.43 4.88 -11.76
N SER A 79 1.70 5.02 -10.48
CA SER A 79 0.68 5.26 -9.47
C SER A 79 0.01 6.61 -9.61
N LEU A 80 0.74 7.64 -10.03
CA LEU A 80 0.17 8.98 -10.22
C LEU A 80 -0.84 8.96 -11.37
N ASN A 81 -0.46 8.37 -12.51
CA ASN A 81 -1.33 8.23 -13.67
C ASN A 81 -2.57 7.40 -13.33
N TYR A 82 -2.36 6.24 -12.68
CA TYR A 82 -3.44 5.34 -12.29
C TYR A 82 -4.47 6.04 -11.40
N LEU A 83 -4.01 6.77 -10.35
CA LEU A 83 -4.89 7.49 -9.44
C LEU A 83 -5.65 8.66 -10.10
N CYS A 84 -5.06 9.27 -11.13
CA CYS A 84 -5.71 10.35 -11.88
C CYS A 84 -6.76 9.84 -12.89
N GLU A 85 -6.60 8.62 -13.41
CA GLU A 85 -7.44 8.05 -14.47
C GLU A 85 -8.56 7.14 -13.94
N ILE A 86 -8.51 6.74 -12.67
CA ILE A 86 -9.50 5.84 -12.08
C ILE A 86 -10.91 6.47 -12.07
N SER A 87 -11.90 5.72 -12.52
CA SER A 87 -13.29 6.19 -12.51
C SER A 87 -13.86 6.27 -11.08
N GLU A 88 -14.91 7.05 -10.90
CA GLU A 88 -15.52 7.24 -9.59
C GLU A 88 -16.06 5.92 -9.00
N GLU A 89 -16.60 5.05 -9.84
CA GLU A 89 -17.12 3.74 -9.44
C GLU A 89 -16.02 2.79 -8.99
N ALA A 90 -14.81 2.94 -9.57
CA ALA A 90 -13.64 2.09 -9.30
C ALA A 90 -12.73 2.63 -8.19
N ARG A 91 -13.14 3.70 -7.46
CA ARG A 91 -12.33 4.27 -6.37
C ARG A 91 -12.14 3.27 -5.24
N PRO A 92 -10.90 3.09 -4.73
CA PRO A 92 -10.64 2.26 -3.57
C PRO A 92 -11.20 2.87 -2.29
N ASP A 93 -11.50 2.04 -1.30
CA ASP A 93 -11.90 2.51 0.03
C ASP A 93 -10.77 3.28 0.71
N VAL A 94 -9.55 2.78 0.56
CA VAL A 94 -8.33 3.35 1.16
C VAL A 94 -7.21 3.37 0.14
N VAL A 95 -6.49 4.48 0.04
CA VAL A 95 -5.18 4.52 -0.63
C VAL A 95 -4.08 4.49 0.41
N TYR A 96 -3.11 3.58 0.23
CA TYR A 96 -1.94 3.40 1.08
C TYR A 96 -0.69 3.84 0.34
N LEU A 97 0.15 4.64 1.01
CA LEU A 97 1.40 5.18 0.49
C LEU A 97 2.55 4.89 1.47
N ASP A 98 3.63 4.29 0.99
CA ASP A 98 4.93 4.20 1.67
C ASP A 98 6.05 4.70 0.74
N PRO A 99 6.02 5.99 0.34
CA PRO A 99 6.99 6.53 -0.60
C PRO A 99 8.39 6.48 0.01
N MET A 100 9.37 6.08 -0.81
CA MET A 100 10.76 5.99 -0.39
C MET A 100 11.29 7.33 0.07
N PHE A 101 11.61 7.42 1.35
CA PHE A 101 12.22 8.61 1.93
C PHE A 101 13.75 8.56 1.75
N PRO A 102 14.40 9.66 1.32
CA PRO A 102 15.84 9.69 1.21
C PRO A 102 16.49 9.43 2.58
N VAL A 103 17.17 8.29 2.68
CA VAL A 103 17.88 7.92 3.91
C VAL A 103 19.04 8.89 4.11
N ARG A 104 19.02 9.66 5.20
CA ARG A 104 20.19 10.44 5.61
C ARG A 104 21.37 9.49 5.87
N THR A 105 22.47 9.68 5.17
CA THR A 105 23.68 8.84 5.10
C THR A 105 24.42 8.57 6.43
N LYS A 106 23.86 8.94 7.58
CA LYS A 106 24.50 8.81 8.90
C LYS A 106 23.88 7.75 9.82
N SER A 107 22.93 6.93 9.35
CA SER A 107 22.41 5.81 10.13
C SER A 107 23.11 4.53 9.69
N ALA A 108 23.91 3.95 10.61
CA ALA A 108 24.56 2.68 10.43
C ALA A 108 23.54 1.58 10.08
N MET A 109 23.93 0.70 9.13
CA MET A 109 23.24 -0.54 8.77
C MET A 109 21.86 -0.41 8.12
N VAL A 110 21.75 0.31 7.02
CA VAL A 110 20.76 -0.05 6.00
C VAL A 110 21.17 -1.45 5.49
N LYS A 111 20.32 -2.46 5.64
CA LYS A 111 20.58 -3.81 5.15
C LYS A 111 21.00 -3.74 3.68
N LYS A 112 21.97 -4.56 3.30
CA LYS A 112 22.57 -4.55 1.94
C LYS A 112 21.50 -4.65 0.84
N GLU A 113 20.44 -5.41 1.11
CA GLU A 113 19.30 -5.58 0.22
C GLU A 113 18.54 -4.24 -0.01
N MET A 114 18.31 -3.45 1.05
CA MET A 114 17.65 -2.14 0.95
C MET A 114 18.48 -1.12 0.18
N ARG A 115 19.81 -1.22 0.22
CA ARG A 115 20.71 -0.31 -0.55
C ARG A 115 20.63 -0.61 -2.05
N VAL A 116 20.58 -1.88 -2.43
CA VAL A 116 20.39 -2.29 -3.83
C VAL A 116 19.00 -1.85 -4.31
N PHE A 117 17.99 -2.04 -3.47
CA PHE A 117 16.62 -1.63 -3.77
C PHE A 117 16.50 -0.10 -3.98
N HIS A 118 17.11 0.71 -3.11
CA HIS A 118 17.18 2.16 -3.29
C HIS A 118 17.88 2.60 -4.58
N SER A 119 18.89 1.85 -5.03
CA SER A 119 19.58 2.17 -6.29
C SER A 119 18.76 1.80 -7.54
N LEU A 120 17.84 0.85 -7.44
CA LEU A 120 16.96 0.41 -8.54
C LEU A 120 15.71 1.30 -8.68
N VAL A 121 15.14 1.71 -7.56
CA VAL A 121 13.85 2.44 -7.53
C VAL A 121 14.05 3.96 -7.63
N GLY A 122 15.20 4.49 -7.21
CA GLY A 122 15.42 5.94 -7.16
C GLY A 122 14.69 6.61 -5.98
N GLN A 123 14.61 7.94 -6.02
CA GLN A 123 13.85 8.74 -5.05
C GLN A 123 12.45 9.03 -5.63
N ASP A 124 11.42 8.91 -4.83
CA ASP A 124 10.07 9.35 -5.20
C ASP A 124 9.99 10.89 -5.12
N ALA A 125 10.53 11.56 -6.16
CA ALA A 125 10.48 13.02 -6.27
C ALA A 125 9.05 13.57 -6.42
N ASP A 126 8.11 12.70 -6.74
CA ASP A 126 6.69 12.95 -7.00
C ASP A 126 5.77 12.60 -5.81
N ALA A 127 6.34 12.27 -4.64
CA ALA A 127 5.58 11.85 -3.46
C ALA A 127 4.48 12.86 -3.03
N ASP A 128 4.74 14.15 -3.16
CA ASP A 128 3.75 15.20 -2.82
C ASP A 128 2.60 15.23 -3.83
N GLY A 129 2.88 15.03 -5.13
CA GLY A 129 1.87 14.87 -6.17
C GLY A 129 1.03 13.62 -5.96
N LEU A 130 1.66 12.53 -5.52
CA LEU A 130 1.00 11.27 -5.22
C LEU A 130 0.00 11.39 -4.06
N LEU A 131 0.36 12.13 -2.98
CA LEU A 131 -0.58 12.42 -1.89
C LEU A 131 -1.82 13.16 -2.38
N LYS A 132 -1.64 14.19 -3.21
CA LYS A 132 -2.77 14.96 -3.77
C LYS A 132 -3.70 14.07 -4.61
N ALA A 133 -3.14 13.24 -5.50
CA ALA A 133 -3.91 12.31 -6.32
C ALA A 133 -4.64 11.27 -5.45
N ALA A 134 -3.97 10.72 -4.42
CA ALA A 134 -4.56 9.77 -3.49
C ALA A 134 -5.75 10.37 -2.73
N LEU A 135 -5.64 11.63 -2.27
CA LEU A 135 -6.72 12.33 -1.58
C LEU A 135 -7.95 12.58 -2.48
N SER A 136 -7.74 12.76 -3.78
CA SER A 136 -8.83 12.91 -4.75
C SER A 136 -9.47 11.59 -5.16
N CYS A 137 -8.73 10.47 -5.03
CA CYS A 137 -9.14 9.15 -5.49
C CYS A 137 -9.80 8.32 -4.38
N ALA A 138 -9.26 8.32 -3.16
CA ALA A 138 -9.77 7.47 -2.07
C ALA A 138 -11.20 7.85 -1.67
N ARG A 139 -12.02 6.84 -1.31
CA ARG A 139 -13.38 7.07 -0.80
C ARG A 139 -13.38 7.54 0.65
N TYR A 140 -12.66 6.83 1.52
CA TYR A 140 -12.79 7.05 2.97
C TYR A 140 -11.53 7.62 3.60
N ARG A 141 -10.32 7.20 3.13
CA ARG A 141 -9.09 7.70 3.71
C ARG A 141 -7.85 7.46 2.87
N VAL A 142 -6.83 8.26 3.15
CA VAL A 142 -5.47 8.00 2.70
C VAL A 142 -4.60 7.72 3.92
N VAL A 143 -3.69 6.76 3.81
CA VAL A 143 -2.72 6.40 4.85
C VAL A 143 -1.33 6.52 4.28
N VAL A 144 -0.49 7.34 4.91
CA VAL A 144 0.92 7.51 4.51
C VAL A 144 1.81 6.98 5.62
N LYS A 145 2.59 5.95 5.31
CA LYS A 145 3.62 5.45 6.21
C LYS A 145 4.88 6.30 6.10
N ARG A 146 5.43 6.70 7.23
CA ARG A 146 6.62 7.53 7.31
C ARG A 146 7.58 7.01 8.39
N PRO A 147 8.90 7.20 8.24
CA PRO A 147 9.78 7.13 9.39
C PRO A 147 9.31 8.09 10.47
N ARG A 148 9.38 7.69 11.74
CA ARG A 148 8.82 8.46 12.87
C ARG A 148 9.28 9.92 12.90
N ILE A 149 10.54 10.19 12.56
CA ILE A 149 11.16 11.53 12.57
C ILE A 149 11.09 12.27 11.23
N ALA A 150 10.56 11.65 10.17
CA ALA A 150 10.47 12.30 8.86
C ALA A 150 9.40 13.41 8.87
N PRO A 151 9.55 14.50 8.09
CA PRO A 151 8.46 15.47 7.94
C PRO A 151 7.25 14.80 7.29
N ALA A 152 6.06 15.37 7.47
CA ALA A 152 4.89 14.98 6.67
C ALA A 152 5.13 15.30 5.19
N LEU A 153 4.37 14.66 4.29
CA LEU A 153 4.35 15.06 2.88
C LEU A 153 3.76 16.46 2.75
N ALA A 154 4.17 17.19 1.71
CA ALA A 154 3.60 18.51 1.43
C ALA A 154 2.10 18.38 1.08
N GLY A 155 1.28 19.27 1.65
CA GLY A 155 -0.16 19.25 1.46
C GLY A 155 -0.92 19.52 2.76
N PRO A 156 -2.17 19.04 2.88
CA PRO A 156 -2.95 19.21 4.09
C PRO A 156 -2.34 18.44 5.27
N SER A 157 -2.64 18.89 6.49
CA SER A 157 -2.26 18.14 7.68
C SER A 157 -3.08 16.85 7.82
N PRO A 158 -2.48 15.74 8.30
CA PRO A 158 -3.23 14.53 8.57
C PRO A 158 -4.31 14.76 9.64
N SER A 159 -5.43 14.06 9.53
CA SER A 159 -6.52 14.10 10.51
C SER A 159 -6.07 13.57 11.89
N HIS A 160 -5.19 12.56 11.86
CA HIS A 160 -4.53 12.04 13.05
C HIS A 160 -3.27 11.23 12.65
N VAL A 161 -2.42 11.00 13.62
CA VAL A 161 -1.16 10.24 13.45
C VAL A 161 -1.18 9.04 14.38
N LEU A 162 -0.82 7.87 13.84
CA LEU A 162 -0.61 6.66 14.63
C LEU A 162 0.89 6.39 14.72
N GLU A 163 1.48 6.63 15.88
CA GLU A 163 2.90 6.41 16.10
C GLU A 163 3.20 4.95 16.43
N GLY A 164 4.20 4.40 15.75
CA GLY A 164 4.84 3.16 16.06
C GLY A 164 6.24 3.36 16.65
N LYS A 165 6.96 2.27 16.85
CA LYS A 165 8.32 2.32 17.43
C LYS A 165 9.33 2.99 16.49
N SER A 166 9.32 2.68 15.22
CA SER A 166 10.24 3.20 14.18
C SER A 166 9.55 4.01 13.10
N ASN A 167 8.29 3.71 12.83
CA ASN A 167 7.47 4.34 11.81
C ASN A 167 6.27 5.01 12.46
N ARG A 168 5.63 5.90 11.71
CA ARG A 168 4.30 6.43 12.01
C ARG A 168 3.42 6.30 10.76
N TYR A 169 2.11 6.43 10.95
CA TYR A 169 1.12 6.48 9.88
C TYR A 169 0.38 7.80 9.99
N ASP A 170 0.56 8.66 8.99
CA ASP A 170 -0.20 9.89 8.83
C ASP A 170 -1.52 9.51 8.15
N VAL A 171 -2.65 9.70 8.84
CA VAL A 171 -3.98 9.27 8.38
C VAL A 171 -4.81 10.49 8.00
N TYR A 172 -5.27 10.52 6.77
CA TYR A 172 -6.15 11.54 6.21
C TYR A 172 -7.54 10.92 6.07
N THR A 173 -8.45 11.28 6.96
CA THR A 173 -9.83 10.80 6.93
C THR A 173 -10.67 11.72 6.05
N LEU A 174 -11.25 11.17 4.98
CA LEU A 174 -12.17 11.85 4.08
C LEU A 174 -13.60 11.62 4.53
N GLU A 175 -13.95 10.33 4.75
CA GLU A 175 -15.24 9.91 5.27
C GLU A 175 -15.08 8.79 6.30
N LYS A 176 -16.13 8.53 7.09
CA LYS A 176 -16.16 7.41 8.02
C LYS A 176 -16.33 6.09 7.24
N LEU A 177 -15.44 5.12 7.48
CA LEU A 177 -15.62 3.76 6.96
C LEU A 177 -16.94 3.16 7.50
N PRO A 178 -17.81 2.63 6.62
CA PRO A 178 -19.05 1.97 7.03
C PRO A 178 -18.77 0.78 7.95
N ASP A 179 -19.67 0.54 8.89
CA ASP A 179 -19.61 -0.66 9.70
C ASP A 179 -20.01 -1.88 8.84
N GLY A 180 -19.27 -2.97 8.97
CA GLY A 180 -19.47 -4.18 8.14
C GLY A 180 -18.96 -4.06 6.70
N LEU A 181 -18.21 -3.02 6.37
CA LEU A 181 -17.59 -2.90 5.04
C LEU A 181 -16.73 -4.12 4.73
N ASN A 182 -17.08 -4.85 3.69
CA ASN A 182 -16.34 -6.03 3.24
C ASN A 182 -16.12 -5.95 1.73
N ALA A 183 -14.89 -5.72 1.33
CA ALA A 183 -14.49 -5.56 -0.06
C ALA A 183 -14.49 -6.87 -0.87
N SER A 184 -14.75 -8.02 -0.24
CA SER A 184 -14.80 -9.32 -0.92
C SER A 184 -15.96 -9.45 -1.94
N GLY A 185 -16.94 -8.53 -1.93
CA GLY A 185 -18.08 -8.54 -2.86
C GLY A 185 -17.90 -7.77 -4.17
N ALA A 186 -16.78 -7.06 -4.38
CA ALA A 186 -16.57 -6.19 -5.56
C ALA A 186 -15.70 -6.82 -6.67
N ALA A 187 -15.44 -8.14 -6.62
CA ALA A 187 -14.49 -8.82 -7.53
C ALA A 187 -15.08 -9.15 -8.93
N GLU A 188 -16.30 -8.75 -9.28
CA GLU A 188 -16.98 -9.18 -10.52
C GLU A 188 -17.21 -8.09 -11.58
N LYS A 189 -16.49 -6.97 -11.57
CA LYS A 189 -16.60 -6.00 -12.67
C LYS A 189 -15.26 -5.35 -12.99
N LEU A 190 -14.38 -6.08 -13.65
CA LEU A 190 -13.33 -5.56 -14.54
C LEU A 190 -13.18 -6.48 -15.73
#